data_ec08de0407ee558938d4fb0a8ce1dfb0
#
_entry.id   ec08de0407ee558938d4fb0a8ce1dfb0
#
_cell.length_a   1.000
_cell.length_b   1.000
_cell.length_c   1.000
_cell.angle_alpha   90.00
_cell.angle_beta   90.00
_cell.angle_gamma   90.00
#
_symmetry.space_group_name_H-M   'P 1'
#
loop_
_entity.id
_entity.type
_entity.pdbx_description
1 polymer ?
#
loop_
_entity_poly.entity_id
_entity_poly.type
_entity_poly.pdbx_seq_one_letter_code
_entity_poly.pdbx_strand_id
1 'polypeptide(L)'
;MKLINTEFILLIISTLSILVLMYTIIKRKPLSQLQHAFASVLGTVLIISIGVILQLVFTTFGNVEPIIFENFIYIGTCFLPVALFFVAIIFKNTKIRFKKKYLLLFIIPLLTLAVLYTNKYHHLFYKVYSTNLNEMVYGPYFYIHTIYTYGLLF
;
A
#
# COMPACT_ATOMS: atom_id res chain seq x y z
N MET A 1 -10.65 26.06 -8.59
CA MET A 1 -10.56 25.80 -7.14
C MET A 1 -11.69 24.86 -6.72
N LYS A 2 -11.48 23.53 -6.87
CA LYS A 2 -12.46 22.48 -6.48
C LYS A 2 -11.71 21.33 -5.80
N LEU A 3 -11.01 21.61 -4.70
CA LEU A 3 -10.38 20.56 -3.88
C LEU A 3 -11.37 19.87 -2.95
N ILE A 4 -12.45 20.54 -2.61
CA ILE A 4 -13.47 19.99 -1.71
C ILE A 4 -14.53 19.30 -2.57
N ASN A 5 -14.11 18.22 -3.22
CA ASN A 5 -15.05 17.28 -3.82
C ASN A 5 -15.50 16.30 -2.72
N THR A 6 -16.71 15.78 -2.87
CA THR A 6 -17.26 14.73 -1.98
C THR A 6 -16.27 13.59 -1.77
N GLU A 7 -15.51 13.23 -2.81
CA GLU A 7 -14.48 12.19 -2.77
C GLU A 7 -13.33 12.50 -1.79
N PHE A 8 -12.85 13.74 -1.78
CA PHE A 8 -11.80 14.18 -0.86
C PHE A 8 -12.26 14.16 0.60
N ILE A 9 -13.50 14.62 0.86
CA ILE A 9 -14.10 14.56 2.21
C ILE A 9 -14.24 13.11 2.67
N LEU A 10 -14.73 12.23 1.81
CA LEU A 10 -14.86 10.80 2.12
C LEU A 10 -13.50 10.14 2.39
N LEU A 11 -12.45 10.53 1.66
CA LEU A 11 -11.10 10.04 1.87
C LEU A 11 -10.55 10.47 3.24
N ILE A 12 -10.77 11.71 3.65
CA ILE A 12 -10.38 12.19 4.99
C ILE A 12 -11.15 11.45 6.09
N ILE A 13 -12.46 11.31 5.96
CA ILE A 13 -13.30 10.60 6.93
C ILE A 13 -12.85 9.14 7.06
N SER A 14 -12.59 8.45 5.94
CA SER A 14 -12.10 7.08 5.95
C SER A 14 -10.73 6.95 6.63
N THR A 15 -9.82 7.87 6.36
CA THR A 15 -8.49 7.90 6.97
C THR A 15 -8.57 8.11 8.49
N LEU A 16 -9.42 9.04 8.94
CA LEU A 16 -9.68 9.25 10.38
C LEU A 16 -10.29 8.00 11.03
N SER A 17 -11.24 7.35 10.36
CA SER A 17 -11.85 6.11 10.85
C SER A 17 -10.82 4.99 11.01
N ILE A 18 -9.89 4.84 10.07
CA ILE A 18 -8.80 3.86 10.15
C ILE A 18 -7.87 4.18 11.33
N LEU A 19 -7.54 5.45 11.57
CA LEU A 19 -6.73 5.89 12.71
C LEU A 19 -7.41 5.52 14.04
N VAL A 20 -8.71 5.78 14.17
CA VAL A 20 -9.48 5.43 15.37
C VAL A 20 -9.49 3.92 15.58
N LEU A 21 -9.74 3.13 14.52
CA LEU A 21 -9.70 1.67 14.60
C LEU A 21 -8.32 1.16 15.01
N MET A 22 -7.26 1.67 14.41
CA MET A 22 -5.89 1.28 14.76
C MET A 22 -5.58 1.62 16.22
N TYR A 23 -5.95 2.82 16.68
CA TYR A 23 -5.78 3.23 18.08
C TYR A 23 -6.53 2.28 19.04
N THR A 24 -7.80 1.94 18.75
CA THR A 24 -8.59 1.03 19.60
C THR A 24 -8.00 -0.38 19.69
N ILE A 25 -7.40 -0.87 18.60
CA ILE A 25 -6.71 -2.17 18.59
C ILE A 25 -5.45 -2.11 19.44
N ILE A 26 -4.58 -1.10 19.21
CA ILE A 26 -3.28 -0.99 19.88
C ILE A 26 -3.42 -0.74 21.39
N LYS A 27 -4.48 -0.05 21.81
CA LYS A 27 -4.75 0.20 23.22
C LYS A 27 -5.04 -1.06 24.05
N ARG A 28 -5.54 -2.14 23.39
CA ARG A 28 -5.87 -3.41 24.06
C ARG A 28 -4.60 -4.25 24.24
N LYS A 29 -3.98 -4.20 25.42
CA LYS A 29 -2.82 -5.05 25.75
C LYS A 29 -3.22 -6.20 26.70
N PRO A 30 -2.64 -7.40 26.52
CA PRO A 30 -1.68 -7.84 25.49
C PRO A 30 -2.35 -8.08 24.12
N LEU A 31 -1.65 -7.71 23.03
CA LEU A 31 -2.14 -7.91 21.68
C LEU A 31 -1.99 -9.38 21.24
N SER A 32 -3.05 -9.95 20.71
CA SER A 32 -3.00 -11.26 20.03
C SER A 32 -2.27 -11.16 18.69
N GLN A 33 -1.80 -12.30 18.16
CA GLN A 33 -1.17 -12.33 16.83
C GLN A 33 -2.11 -11.80 15.73
N LEU A 34 -3.40 -12.11 15.83
CA LEU A 34 -4.39 -11.62 14.88
C LEU A 34 -4.54 -10.09 14.93
N GLN A 35 -4.53 -9.51 16.14
CA GLN A 35 -4.57 -8.04 16.29
C GLN A 35 -3.34 -7.36 15.70
N HIS A 36 -2.14 -7.94 15.85
CA HIS A 36 -0.93 -7.42 15.20
C HIS A 36 -1.05 -7.49 13.67
N ALA A 37 -1.56 -8.59 13.11
CA ALA A 37 -1.77 -8.72 11.69
C ALA A 37 -2.80 -7.72 11.15
N PHE A 38 -3.93 -7.53 11.86
CA PHE A 38 -4.91 -6.49 11.52
C PHE A 38 -4.33 -5.08 11.62
N ALA A 39 -3.57 -4.79 12.66
CA ALA A 39 -2.89 -3.50 12.80
C ALA A 39 -1.91 -3.25 11.65
N SER A 40 -1.22 -4.29 11.15
CA SER A 40 -0.35 -4.14 9.97
C SER A 40 -1.13 -3.85 8.69
N VAL A 41 -2.30 -4.48 8.47
CA VAL A 41 -3.20 -4.14 7.36
C VAL A 41 -3.66 -2.68 7.45
N LEU A 42 -4.16 -2.25 8.61
CA LEU A 42 -4.57 -0.86 8.81
C LEU A 42 -3.41 0.12 8.59
N GLY A 43 -2.20 -0.25 9.01
CA GLY A 43 -1.00 0.54 8.79
C GLY A 43 -0.67 0.72 7.31
N THR A 44 -0.74 -0.35 6.51
CA THR A 44 -0.53 -0.26 5.06
C THR A 44 -1.60 0.59 4.37
N VAL A 45 -2.87 0.43 4.75
CA VAL A 45 -3.97 1.24 4.20
C VAL A 45 -3.83 2.71 4.61
N LEU A 46 -3.35 3.02 5.82
CA LEU A 46 -3.05 4.40 6.24
C LEU A 46 -1.96 5.03 5.37
N ILE A 47 -0.88 4.30 5.09
CA ILE A 47 0.19 4.79 4.21
C ILE A 47 -0.38 5.14 2.83
N ILE A 48 -1.22 4.26 2.26
CA ILE A 48 -1.88 4.50 0.98
C ILE A 48 -2.76 5.75 1.05
N SER A 49 -3.64 5.84 2.05
CA SER A 49 -4.59 6.96 2.20
C SER A 49 -3.87 8.30 2.38
N ILE A 50 -2.82 8.34 3.21
CA ILE A 50 -2.00 9.55 3.40
C ILE A 50 -1.31 9.91 2.09
N GLY A 51 -0.75 8.94 1.37
CA GLY A 51 -0.11 9.18 0.08
C GLY A 51 -1.05 9.80 -0.95
N VAL A 52 -2.28 9.28 -1.05
CA VAL A 52 -3.33 9.81 -1.95
C VAL A 52 -3.74 11.23 -1.53
N ILE A 53 -3.90 11.50 -0.23
CA ILE A 53 -4.21 12.86 0.26
C ILE A 53 -3.09 13.82 -0.12
N LEU A 54 -1.84 13.45 0.13
CA LEU A 54 -0.68 14.28 -0.22
C LEU A 54 -0.61 14.50 -1.74
N GLN A 55 -0.82 13.47 -2.54
CA GLN A 55 -0.86 13.59 -4.00
C GLN A 55 -1.90 14.60 -4.45
N LEU A 56 -3.15 14.49 -3.96
CA LEU A 56 -4.24 15.40 -4.31
C LEU A 56 -3.93 16.86 -3.90
N VAL A 57 -3.41 17.07 -2.69
CA VAL A 57 -3.09 18.40 -2.20
C VAL A 57 -1.94 19.03 -3.00
N PHE A 58 -0.83 18.32 -3.15
CA PHE A 58 0.36 18.89 -3.78
C PHE A 58 0.29 18.97 -5.30
N THR A 59 -0.49 18.13 -5.97
CA THR A 59 -0.75 18.28 -7.41
C THR A 59 -1.70 19.43 -7.70
N THR A 60 -2.57 19.80 -6.75
CA THR A 60 -3.50 20.92 -6.94
C THR A 60 -2.88 22.27 -6.60
N PHE A 61 -2.01 22.34 -5.57
CA PHE A 61 -1.45 23.61 -5.07
C PHE A 61 0.05 23.76 -5.33
N GLY A 62 0.74 22.71 -5.73
CA GLY A 62 2.20 22.71 -5.89
C GLY A 62 2.64 22.23 -7.27
N ASN A 63 3.86 22.59 -7.65
CA ASN A 63 4.52 22.10 -8.87
C ASN A 63 5.32 20.83 -8.60
N VAL A 64 4.78 19.91 -7.77
CA VAL A 64 5.45 18.66 -7.40
C VAL A 64 5.00 17.54 -8.35
N GLU A 65 5.96 16.80 -8.87
CA GLU A 65 5.66 15.68 -9.78
C GLU A 65 4.86 14.59 -9.04
N PRO A 66 3.69 14.17 -9.56
CA PRO A 66 2.82 13.18 -8.93
C PRO A 66 3.48 11.84 -8.65
N ILE A 67 4.50 11.46 -9.44
CA ILE A 67 5.23 10.19 -9.31
C ILE A 67 5.91 10.03 -7.92
N ILE A 68 6.27 11.13 -7.26
CA ILE A 68 6.87 11.08 -5.91
C ILE A 68 5.88 10.51 -4.91
N PHE A 69 4.62 10.96 -4.99
CA PHE A 69 3.55 10.48 -4.11
C PHE A 69 3.12 9.07 -4.49
N GLU A 70 3.13 8.74 -5.77
CA GLU A 70 2.87 7.38 -6.26
C GLU A 70 3.89 6.40 -5.67
N ASN A 71 5.17 6.74 -5.68
CA ASN A 71 6.22 5.94 -5.05
C ASN A 71 5.96 5.73 -3.54
N PHE A 72 5.43 6.73 -2.85
CA PHE A 72 5.05 6.62 -1.44
C PHE A 72 3.83 5.72 -1.25
N ILE A 73 2.80 5.85 -2.08
CA ILE A 73 1.59 5.00 -2.07
C ILE A 73 1.97 3.53 -2.25
N TYR A 74 2.93 3.24 -3.13
CA TYR A 74 3.38 1.88 -3.38
C TYR A 74 4.06 1.22 -2.18
N ILE A 75 4.57 1.97 -1.20
CA ILE A 75 5.05 1.38 0.07
C ILE A 75 3.88 0.62 0.74
N GLY A 76 2.73 1.24 0.87
CA GLY A 76 1.55 0.58 1.42
C GLY A 76 1.03 -0.55 0.52
N THR A 77 0.91 -0.28 -0.79
CA THR A 77 0.35 -1.20 -1.77
C THR A 77 1.14 -2.50 -1.89
N CYS A 78 2.48 -2.45 -1.86
CA CYS A 78 3.33 -3.63 -1.94
C CYS A 78 3.22 -4.54 -0.71
N PHE A 79 3.05 -3.97 0.48
CA PHE A 79 2.98 -4.76 1.73
C PHE A 79 1.56 -5.18 2.11
N LEU A 80 0.53 -4.56 1.56
CA LEU A 80 -0.87 -4.89 1.84
C LEU A 80 -1.21 -6.37 1.57
N PRO A 81 -0.85 -7.00 0.43
CA PRO A 81 -1.13 -8.42 0.19
C PRO A 81 -0.45 -9.34 1.19
N VAL A 82 0.79 -9.01 1.60
CA VAL A 82 1.52 -9.78 2.61
C VAL A 82 0.83 -9.69 3.98
N ALA A 83 0.38 -8.48 4.36
CA ALA A 83 -0.35 -8.28 5.61
C ALA A 83 -1.68 -9.06 5.62
N LEU A 84 -2.45 -9.02 4.52
CA LEU A 84 -3.69 -9.79 4.36
C LEU A 84 -3.45 -11.29 4.39
N PHE A 85 -2.38 -11.78 3.75
CA PHE A 85 -1.99 -13.17 3.81
C PHE A 85 -1.70 -13.65 5.25
N PHE A 86 -1.01 -12.83 6.07
CA PHE A 86 -0.81 -13.15 7.48
C PHE A 86 -2.11 -13.16 8.28
N VAL A 87 -3.04 -12.24 8.02
CA VAL A 87 -4.37 -12.28 8.63
C VAL A 87 -5.07 -13.59 8.30
N ALA A 88 -5.09 -14.00 7.02
CA ALA A 88 -5.75 -15.22 6.59
C ALA A 88 -5.15 -16.48 7.24
N ILE A 89 -3.81 -16.60 7.27
CA ILE A 89 -3.14 -17.75 7.89
C ILE A 89 -3.37 -17.80 9.40
N ILE A 90 -3.29 -16.67 10.10
CA ILE A 90 -3.50 -16.61 11.55
C ILE A 90 -4.97 -16.94 11.87
N PHE A 91 -5.90 -16.42 11.07
CA PHE A 91 -7.32 -16.72 11.23
C PHE A 91 -7.60 -18.22 11.08
N LYS A 92 -6.99 -18.86 10.06
CA LYS A 92 -7.14 -20.31 9.82
C LYS A 92 -6.53 -21.18 10.94
N ASN A 93 -5.34 -20.80 11.45
CA ASN A 93 -4.56 -21.67 12.34
C ASN A 93 -4.55 -21.21 13.81
N THR A 94 -5.32 -20.17 14.16
CA THR A 94 -5.41 -19.53 15.47
C THR A 94 -4.08 -18.93 15.95
N LYS A 95 -2.95 -19.60 15.75
CA LYS A 95 -1.58 -19.12 16.02
C LYS A 95 -0.62 -19.68 14.99
N ILE A 96 0.34 -18.87 14.56
CA ILE A 96 1.44 -19.31 13.72
C ILE A 96 2.78 -19.14 14.43
N ARG A 97 3.71 -20.08 14.18
CA ARG A 97 5.11 -19.89 14.52
C ARG A 97 5.81 -19.25 13.33
N PHE A 98 6.41 -18.09 13.53
CA PHE A 98 7.16 -17.41 12.49
C PHE A 98 8.37 -18.28 12.08
N LYS A 99 8.35 -18.75 10.83
CA LYS A 99 9.43 -19.50 10.21
C LYS A 99 10.18 -18.58 9.25
N LYS A 100 11.49 -18.79 9.06
CA LYS A 100 12.33 -18.02 8.12
C LYS A 100 11.75 -17.96 6.70
N LYS A 101 11.00 -18.98 6.28
CA LYS A 101 10.34 -19.02 4.97
C LYS A 101 9.34 -17.86 4.73
N TYR A 102 8.76 -17.30 5.79
CA TYR A 102 7.84 -16.15 5.64
C TYR A 102 8.57 -14.86 5.25
N LEU A 103 9.91 -14.78 5.47
CA LEU A 103 10.71 -13.66 5.00
C LEU A 103 10.78 -13.60 3.46
N LEU A 104 10.62 -14.74 2.77
CA LEU A 104 10.59 -14.80 1.31
C LEU A 104 9.43 -13.98 0.73
N LEU A 105 8.31 -13.84 1.48
CA LEU A 105 7.16 -13.04 1.06
C LEU A 105 7.49 -11.55 0.96
N PHE A 106 8.53 -11.07 1.61
CA PHE A 106 8.94 -9.67 1.56
C PHE A 106 9.89 -9.36 0.40
N ILE A 107 10.44 -10.39 -0.28
CA ILE A 107 11.42 -10.19 -1.36
C ILE A 107 10.77 -9.43 -2.53
N ILE A 108 9.62 -9.88 -3.01
CA ILE A 108 8.95 -9.23 -4.15
C ILE A 108 8.50 -7.80 -3.83
N PRO A 109 7.84 -7.50 -2.69
CA PRO A 109 7.57 -6.13 -2.27
C PRO A 109 8.80 -5.22 -2.26
N LEU A 110 9.90 -5.67 -1.67
CA LEU A 110 11.14 -4.89 -1.61
C LEU A 110 11.78 -4.68 -2.98
N LEU A 111 11.80 -5.71 -3.83
CA LEU A 111 12.25 -5.59 -5.22
C LEU A 111 11.35 -4.64 -6.02
N THR A 112 10.03 -4.71 -5.81
CA THR A 112 9.08 -3.80 -6.47
C THR A 112 9.36 -2.35 -6.11
N LEU A 113 9.59 -2.06 -4.83
CA LEU A 113 9.97 -0.70 -4.41
C LEU A 113 11.30 -0.28 -5.02
N ALA A 114 12.32 -1.14 -5.02
CA ALA A 114 13.61 -0.83 -5.63
C ALA A 114 13.46 -0.51 -7.12
N VAL A 115 12.72 -1.34 -7.88
CA VAL A 115 12.44 -1.11 -9.31
C VAL A 115 11.63 0.16 -9.51
N LEU A 116 10.65 0.46 -8.67
CA LEU A 116 9.83 1.66 -8.78
C LEU A 116 10.65 2.94 -8.53
N TYR A 117 11.43 2.98 -7.44
CA TYR A 117 12.28 4.14 -7.12
C TYR A 117 13.38 4.40 -8.14
N THR A 118 13.84 3.35 -8.84
CA THR A 118 14.84 3.45 -9.90
C THR A 118 14.23 3.50 -11.31
N ASN A 119 12.90 3.55 -11.42
CA ASN A 119 12.19 3.44 -12.71
C ASN A 119 12.62 4.45 -13.77
N LYS A 120 13.04 5.64 -13.35
CA LYS A 120 13.55 6.70 -14.28
C LYS A 120 14.74 6.27 -15.13
N TYR A 121 15.48 5.23 -14.72
CA TYR A 121 16.68 4.76 -15.44
C TYR A 121 16.39 3.63 -16.41
N HIS A 122 15.36 2.82 -16.17
CA HIS A 122 15.14 1.56 -16.91
C HIS A 122 13.71 1.35 -17.40
N HIS A 123 12.75 2.16 -16.94
CA HIS A 123 11.33 2.09 -17.35
C HIS A 123 10.68 0.70 -17.24
N LEU A 124 11.14 -0.14 -16.27
CA LEU A 124 10.65 -1.51 -16.09
C LEU A 124 9.27 -1.55 -15.41
N PHE A 125 8.95 -0.58 -14.55
CA PHE A 125 7.67 -0.53 -13.85
C PHE A 125 6.64 0.30 -14.64
N TYR A 126 6.98 1.54 -14.98
CA TYR A 126 6.23 2.41 -15.88
C TYR A 126 7.10 2.76 -17.09
N LYS A 127 6.60 2.49 -18.31
CA LYS A 127 7.19 3.02 -19.54
C LYS A 127 6.82 4.48 -19.72
N VAL A 128 5.54 4.81 -19.50
CA VAL A 128 5.03 6.17 -19.45
C VAL A 128 4.21 6.31 -18.19
N TYR A 129 4.56 7.23 -17.32
CA TYR A 129 3.78 7.58 -16.14
C TYR A 129 2.84 8.73 -16.48
N SER A 130 1.55 8.57 -16.18
CA SER A 130 0.54 9.62 -16.25
C SER A 130 -0.45 9.45 -15.10
N THR A 131 -1.00 10.55 -14.62
CA THR A 131 -2.14 10.53 -13.68
C THR A 131 -3.44 10.13 -14.36
N ASN A 132 -3.48 10.20 -15.70
CA ASN A 132 -4.56 9.70 -16.51
C ASN A 132 -4.30 8.21 -16.84
N LEU A 133 -5.16 7.33 -16.36
CA LEU A 133 -5.03 5.87 -16.58
C LEU A 133 -5.00 5.47 -18.04
N ASN A 134 -5.64 6.23 -18.93
CA ASN A 134 -5.67 5.95 -20.37
C ASN A 134 -4.33 6.24 -21.06
N GLU A 135 -3.48 7.05 -20.46
CA GLU A 135 -2.16 7.44 -20.99
C GLU A 135 -1.01 6.69 -20.30
N MET A 136 -1.31 6.01 -19.18
CA MET A 136 -0.33 5.26 -18.43
C MET A 136 0.07 3.98 -19.17
N VAL A 137 1.37 3.77 -19.36
CA VAL A 137 1.90 2.54 -19.99
C VAL A 137 2.77 1.81 -19.00
N TYR A 138 2.34 0.60 -18.64
CA TYR A 138 3.06 -0.26 -17.71
C TYR A 138 4.27 -0.94 -18.34
N GLY A 139 5.32 -1.10 -17.56
CA GLY A 139 6.50 -1.88 -17.93
C GLY A 139 6.35 -3.37 -17.59
N PRO A 140 7.30 -4.21 -18.01
CA PRO A 140 7.21 -5.66 -17.83
C PRO A 140 7.22 -6.10 -16.36
N TYR A 141 7.88 -5.38 -15.47
CA TYR A 141 7.94 -5.72 -14.05
C TYR A 141 6.60 -5.53 -13.33
N PHE A 142 5.76 -4.61 -13.80
CA PHE A 142 4.41 -4.40 -13.26
C PHE A 142 3.59 -5.70 -13.26
N TYR A 143 3.70 -6.51 -14.32
CA TYR A 143 2.98 -7.79 -14.42
C TYR A 143 3.49 -8.81 -13.39
N ILE A 144 4.80 -8.83 -13.10
CA ILE A 144 5.39 -9.70 -12.07
C ILE A 144 4.81 -9.31 -10.69
N HIS A 145 4.77 -8.03 -10.38
CA HIS A 145 4.17 -7.52 -9.15
C HIS A 145 2.68 -7.87 -9.05
N THR A 146 1.95 -7.71 -10.15
CA THR A 146 0.51 -8.02 -10.22
C THR A 146 0.25 -9.51 -9.98
N ILE A 147 0.96 -10.41 -10.67
CA ILE A 147 0.85 -11.86 -10.47
C ILE A 147 1.15 -12.24 -9.02
N TYR A 148 2.19 -11.68 -8.43
CA TYR A 148 2.53 -11.93 -7.03
C TYR A 148 1.42 -11.47 -6.08
N THR A 149 0.90 -10.26 -6.27
CA THR A 149 -0.16 -9.67 -5.44
C THR A 149 -1.42 -10.54 -5.46
N TYR A 150 -1.89 -10.89 -6.65
CA TYR A 150 -3.07 -11.75 -6.78
C TYR A 150 -2.80 -13.19 -6.32
N GLY A 151 -1.61 -13.73 -6.57
CA GLY A 151 -1.23 -15.05 -6.08
C GLY A 151 -1.15 -15.19 -4.56
N LEU A 152 -1.01 -14.07 -3.82
CA LEU A 152 -1.11 -14.08 -2.35
C LEU A 152 -2.55 -13.97 -1.84
N LEU A 153 -3.45 -13.39 -2.64
CA LEU A 153 -4.84 -13.15 -2.25
C LEU A 153 -5.77 -14.34 -2.58
N PHE A 154 -5.40 -15.17 -3.55
CA PHE A 154 -6.14 -16.37 -3.99
C PHE A 154 -5.35 -17.65 -3.80
#